data_96b8e7f0c5651da071d17f4af2251277
#
_entry.id   96b8e7f0c5651da071d17f4af2251277
#
_cell.length_a   1.000
_cell.length_b   1.000
_cell.length_c   1.000
_cell.angle_alpha   90.00
_cell.angle_beta   90.00
_cell.angle_gamma   90.00
#
_symmetry.space_group_name_H-M   'P 1'
#
loop_
_entity.id
_entity.type
_entity.pdbx_description
1 polymer ?
#
loop_
_entity_poly.entity_id
_entity_poly.type
_entity_poly.pdbx_seq_one_letter_code
_entity_poly.pdbx_strand_id
1 'polypeptide(L)'
;MDEILKIDTIDRYNKLFGFETRHPLVGVVRFDTAESQGNYRMTMGFYSVFLKETRGCRINYGKTGYDFDDQTVVSIAPGQTVGYTDIEGIPTKSVGLLFHPDFIRGTSLGRKIRKYTFFSYEANEALHLSEEERTIVLDCLKKIEMELRHAIDKHSKGLIATNIELLLDYCMRFYERQFVTREDLNLDA
;
A
#
# COMPACT_ATOMS: atom_id res chain seq x y z
N MET A 1 1.08 16.02 22.45
CA MET A 1 1.12 16.09 20.98
C MET A 1 1.87 14.85 20.51
N ASP A 2 1.18 13.98 19.80
CA ASP A 2 1.82 12.79 19.26
C ASP A 2 2.82 13.23 18.18
N GLU A 3 4.08 12.92 18.38
CA GLU A 3 5.15 13.25 17.46
C GLU A 3 4.93 12.51 16.12
N ILE A 4 5.02 13.23 15.01
CA ILE A 4 4.92 12.64 13.67
C ILE A 4 6.30 12.11 13.28
N LEU A 5 6.40 10.80 13.09
CA LEU A 5 7.61 10.16 12.59
C LEU A 5 7.79 10.47 11.09
N LYS A 6 8.92 11.03 10.73
CA LYS A 6 9.31 11.22 9.32
C LYS A 6 10.19 10.07 8.87
N ILE A 7 9.70 9.30 7.92
CA ILE A 7 10.36 8.10 7.39
C ILE A 7 10.65 8.31 5.91
N ASP A 8 11.87 8.71 5.59
CA ASP A 8 12.25 9.08 4.21
C ASP A 8 12.73 7.89 3.37
N THR A 9 13.16 6.81 4.01
CA THR A 9 13.70 5.64 3.32
C THR A 9 12.99 4.35 3.71
N ILE A 10 12.95 3.42 2.78
CA ILE A 10 12.37 2.08 3.00
C ILE A 10 13.19 1.32 4.07
N ASP A 11 14.50 1.48 4.08
CA ASP A 11 15.36 0.84 5.08
C ASP A 11 15.01 1.30 6.52
N ARG A 12 14.77 2.59 6.70
CA ARG A 12 14.34 3.12 8.02
C ARG A 12 12.98 2.59 8.44
N TYR A 13 12.04 2.49 7.49
CA TYR A 13 10.74 1.88 7.72
C TYR A 13 10.88 0.41 8.13
N ASN A 14 11.65 -0.35 7.38
CA ASN A 14 11.87 -1.76 7.66
C ASN A 14 12.51 -1.99 9.03
N LYS A 15 13.51 -1.20 9.40
CA LYS A 15 14.14 -1.26 10.73
C LYS A 15 13.17 -0.98 11.87
N LEU A 16 12.24 -0.06 11.67
CA LEU A 16 11.22 0.26 12.67
C LEU A 16 10.30 -0.93 12.97
N PHE A 17 9.96 -1.72 11.97
CA PHE A 17 9.05 -2.86 12.08
C PHE A 17 9.74 -4.23 12.13
N GLY A 18 11.06 -4.27 12.13
CA GLY A 18 11.82 -5.53 12.16
C GLY A 18 11.89 -6.28 10.84
N PHE A 19 11.69 -5.58 9.71
CA PHE A 19 11.77 -6.18 8.38
C PHE A 19 13.17 -6.14 7.80
N GLU A 20 13.51 -7.12 6.97
CA GLU A 20 14.72 -7.14 6.17
C GLU A 20 14.61 -6.21 4.95
N THR A 21 15.65 -5.43 4.67
CA THR A 21 15.73 -4.60 3.46
C THR A 21 16.50 -5.34 2.37
N ARG A 22 15.81 -5.76 1.31
CA ARG A 22 16.41 -6.46 0.16
C ARG A 22 16.78 -5.52 -0.97
N HIS A 23 16.07 -4.42 -1.11
CA HIS A 23 16.30 -3.37 -2.10
C HIS A 23 16.07 -2.00 -1.46
N PRO A 24 16.93 -1.00 -1.71
CA PRO A 24 16.81 0.31 -1.04
C PRO A 24 15.58 1.12 -1.47
N LEU A 25 15.04 0.87 -2.65
CA LEU A 25 13.97 1.69 -3.25
C LEU A 25 12.64 0.96 -3.44
N VAL A 26 12.56 -0.32 -3.16
CA VAL A 26 11.32 -1.11 -3.25
C VAL A 26 11.33 -2.25 -2.25
N GLY A 27 10.15 -2.57 -1.69
CA GLY A 27 10.01 -3.67 -0.76
C GLY A 27 8.59 -4.22 -0.72
N VAL A 28 8.47 -5.49 -0.36
CA VAL A 28 7.21 -6.13 0.01
C VAL A 28 7.36 -6.60 1.45
N VAL A 29 6.47 -6.13 2.31
CA VAL A 29 6.51 -6.38 3.75
C VAL A 29 5.27 -7.12 4.22
N ARG A 30 5.44 -8.03 5.18
CA ARG A 30 4.37 -8.84 5.75
C ARG A 30 4.24 -8.55 7.24
N PHE A 31 3.10 -8.03 7.66
CA PHE A 31 2.90 -7.54 9.02
C PHE A 31 2.60 -8.64 10.05
N ASP A 32 2.39 -9.87 9.65
CA ASP A 32 2.30 -11.03 10.56
C ASP A 32 3.58 -11.27 11.35
N THR A 33 4.72 -10.77 10.84
CA THR A 33 6.04 -10.85 11.48
C THR A 33 6.51 -9.50 12.03
N ALA A 34 5.70 -8.45 11.93
CA ALA A 34 6.10 -7.11 12.33
C ALA A 34 6.18 -6.93 13.85
N GLU A 35 7.16 -6.15 14.27
CA GLU A 35 7.21 -5.66 15.65
C GLU A 35 6.13 -4.61 15.86
N SER A 36 5.37 -4.75 16.95
CA SER A 36 4.33 -3.77 17.31
C SER A 36 4.97 -2.45 17.74
N GLN A 37 4.47 -1.36 17.18
CA GLN A 37 4.90 -0.01 17.52
C GLN A 37 3.85 0.75 18.35
N GLY A 38 2.73 0.09 18.69
CA GLY A 38 1.62 0.75 19.37
C GLY A 38 0.93 1.77 18.47
N ASN A 39 0.47 2.87 19.05
CA ASN A 39 -0.16 3.97 18.31
C ASN A 39 0.91 4.93 17.81
N TYR A 40 0.86 5.25 16.52
CA TYR A 40 1.82 6.19 15.93
C TYR A 40 1.22 6.96 14.75
N ARG A 41 1.84 8.10 14.45
CA ARG A 41 1.61 8.87 13.23
C ARG A 41 2.93 8.96 12.47
N MET A 42 2.88 8.77 11.15
CA MET A 42 4.07 8.89 10.32
C MET A 42 3.78 9.53 8.97
N THR A 43 4.81 10.14 8.41
CA THR A 43 4.85 10.64 7.05
C THR A 43 5.97 9.91 6.33
N MET A 44 5.66 9.29 5.21
CA MET A 44 6.61 8.52 4.42
C MET A 44 7.04 9.28 3.17
N GLY A 45 8.31 9.16 2.79
CA GLY A 45 8.86 9.74 1.55
C GLY A 45 8.70 8.84 0.31
N PHE A 46 7.87 7.82 0.38
CA PHE A 46 7.67 6.82 -0.66
C PHE A 46 6.20 6.41 -0.76
N TYR A 47 5.84 5.80 -1.89
CA TYR A 47 4.51 5.23 -2.11
C TYR A 47 4.33 3.95 -1.32
N SER A 48 3.12 3.72 -0.81
CA SER A 48 2.74 2.50 -0.10
C SER A 48 1.37 2.02 -0.55
N VAL A 49 1.25 0.72 -0.74
CA VAL A 49 -0.01 0.05 -1.05
C VAL A 49 -0.15 -1.13 -0.10
N PHE A 50 -1.13 -1.06 0.81
CA PHE A 50 -1.36 -2.09 1.82
C PHE A 50 -2.63 -2.88 1.51
N LEU A 51 -2.49 -4.19 1.38
CA LEU A 51 -3.61 -5.12 1.40
C LEU A 51 -3.82 -5.59 2.83
N LYS A 52 -4.99 -5.31 3.39
CA LYS A 52 -5.36 -5.66 4.75
C LYS A 52 -6.37 -6.80 4.79
N GLU A 53 -6.12 -7.75 5.68
CA GLU A 53 -6.94 -8.94 5.86
C GLU A 53 -7.46 -9.11 7.28
N THR A 54 -7.41 -8.07 8.13
CA THR A 54 -7.80 -8.24 9.53
C THR A 54 -8.76 -7.19 10.04
N ARG A 55 -9.64 -7.68 10.90
CA ARG A 55 -10.52 -6.85 11.74
C ARG A 55 -9.71 -6.22 12.87
N GLY A 56 -10.08 -5.03 13.29
CA GLY A 56 -9.56 -4.42 14.52
C GLY A 56 -8.39 -3.44 14.35
N CYS A 57 -7.91 -3.19 13.14
CA CYS A 57 -6.93 -2.13 12.90
C CYS A 57 -7.59 -0.92 12.26
N ARG A 58 -7.48 0.23 12.87
CA ARG A 58 -7.99 1.49 12.32
C ARG A 58 -6.83 2.32 11.76
N ILE A 59 -6.92 2.66 10.48
CA ILE A 59 -6.02 3.63 9.86
C ILE A 59 -6.76 4.95 9.71
N ASN A 60 -6.14 6.01 10.21
CA ASN A 60 -6.67 7.37 10.10
C ASN A 60 -5.94 8.09 8.96
N TYR A 61 -6.72 8.53 7.98
CA TYR A 61 -6.26 9.36 6.88
C TYR A 61 -6.61 10.80 7.18
N GLY A 62 -5.61 11.63 7.45
CA GLY A 62 -5.85 13.00 7.79
C GLY A 62 -6.79 13.12 8.99
N LYS A 63 -7.99 13.70 8.78
CA LYS A 63 -9.02 13.86 9.83
C LYS A 63 -10.10 12.78 9.81
N THR A 64 -10.08 11.90 8.83
CA THR A 64 -11.12 10.86 8.65
C THR A 64 -10.57 9.51 9.09
N GLY A 65 -11.28 8.87 10.03
CA GLY A 65 -10.98 7.48 10.43
C GLY A 65 -11.72 6.50 9.51
N TYR A 66 -11.01 5.47 9.04
CA TYR A 66 -11.61 4.38 8.30
C TYR A 66 -11.59 3.11 9.13
N ASP A 67 -12.76 2.49 9.25
CA ASP A 67 -12.86 1.12 9.73
C ASP A 67 -12.61 0.20 8.53
N PHE A 68 -11.55 -0.59 8.60
CA PHE A 68 -11.23 -1.54 7.54
C PHE A 68 -11.86 -2.88 7.86
N ASP A 69 -12.77 -3.28 7.01
CA ASP A 69 -13.22 -4.67 6.93
C ASP A 69 -12.15 -5.52 6.25
N ASP A 70 -12.30 -6.85 6.32
CA ASP A 70 -11.42 -7.79 5.65
C ASP A 70 -11.30 -7.45 4.15
N GLN A 71 -10.11 -7.64 3.58
CA GLN A 71 -9.84 -7.51 2.14
C GLN A 71 -9.95 -6.09 1.57
N THR A 72 -9.30 -5.15 2.20
CA THR A 72 -9.21 -3.77 1.69
C THR A 72 -7.81 -3.41 1.24
N VAL A 73 -7.73 -2.52 0.24
CA VAL A 73 -6.48 -1.90 -0.19
C VAL A 73 -6.48 -0.43 0.20
N VAL A 74 -5.38 -0.01 0.81
CA VAL A 74 -5.13 1.39 1.15
C VAL A 74 -3.86 1.85 0.46
N SER A 75 -3.94 2.96 -0.26
CA SER A 75 -2.82 3.55 -1.00
C SER A 75 -2.42 4.88 -0.40
N ILE A 76 -1.13 5.08 -0.19
CA ILE A 76 -0.57 6.26 0.47
C ILE A 76 0.52 6.85 -0.42
N ALA A 77 0.38 8.13 -0.77
CA ALA A 77 1.41 8.86 -1.53
C ALA A 77 2.50 9.43 -0.61
N PRO A 78 3.70 9.72 -1.14
CA PRO A 78 4.73 10.42 -0.40
C PRO A 78 4.21 11.75 0.17
N GLY A 79 4.58 12.03 1.43
CA GLY A 79 4.21 13.25 2.13
C GLY A 79 2.84 13.23 2.82
N GLN A 80 2.05 12.20 2.64
CA GLN A 80 0.81 12.03 3.40
C GLN A 80 1.09 11.55 4.82
N THR A 81 0.39 12.12 5.79
CA THR A 81 0.47 11.68 7.18
C THR A 81 -0.56 10.60 7.46
N VAL A 82 -0.10 9.48 7.99
CA VAL A 82 -0.91 8.31 8.34
C VAL A 82 -0.81 8.08 9.83
N GLY A 83 -1.95 7.87 10.49
CA GLY A 83 -2.02 7.45 11.88
C GLY A 83 -2.43 5.99 11.98
N TYR A 84 -1.76 5.25 12.84
CA TYR A 84 -2.13 3.88 13.20
C TYR A 84 -2.56 3.83 14.65
N THR A 85 -3.71 3.22 14.88
CA THR A 85 -4.21 2.90 16.21
C THR A 85 -4.29 1.39 16.32
N ASP A 86 -3.47 0.81 17.18
CA ASP A 86 -3.53 -0.62 17.49
C ASP A 86 -4.65 -0.84 18.49
N ILE A 87 -5.76 -1.43 18.03
CA ILE A 87 -6.95 -1.57 18.86
C ILE A 87 -6.87 -2.77 19.80
N GLU A 88 -6.07 -3.80 19.51
CA GLU A 88 -6.07 -5.02 20.36
C GLU A 88 -4.76 -5.84 20.35
N GLY A 89 -3.67 -5.35 19.80
CA GLY A 89 -2.39 -6.09 19.74
C GLY A 89 -2.46 -7.38 18.91
N ILE A 90 -3.44 -7.48 18.01
CA ILE A 90 -3.62 -8.67 17.15
C ILE A 90 -2.68 -8.54 15.95
N PRO A 91 -1.85 -9.57 15.67
CA PRO A 91 -1.03 -9.58 14.47
C PRO A 91 -1.90 -9.45 13.22
N THR A 92 -1.66 -8.42 12.44
CA THR A 92 -2.42 -8.20 11.22
C THR A 92 -1.82 -9.01 10.07
N LYS A 93 -2.63 -9.83 9.40
CA LYS A 93 -2.25 -10.46 8.13
C LYS A 93 -2.32 -9.45 6.99
N SER A 94 -1.45 -8.45 7.04
CA SER A 94 -1.40 -7.42 6.00
C SER A 94 -0.12 -7.55 5.19
N VAL A 95 -0.22 -7.27 3.89
CA VAL A 95 0.94 -7.23 2.98
C VAL A 95 1.06 -5.82 2.44
N GLY A 96 2.25 -5.25 2.49
CA GLY A 96 2.53 -3.91 1.99
C GLY A 96 3.54 -3.92 0.85
N LEU A 97 3.25 -3.15 -0.19
CA LEU A 97 4.20 -2.77 -1.21
C LEU A 97 4.69 -1.36 -0.91
N LEU A 98 6.01 -1.19 -0.86
CA LEU A 98 6.67 0.09 -0.68
C LEU A 98 7.55 0.36 -1.90
N PHE A 99 7.43 1.54 -2.52
CA PHE A 99 8.32 1.92 -3.61
C PHE A 99 8.61 3.42 -3.61
N HIS A 100 9.89 3.74 -3.71
CA HIS A 100 10.37 5.11 -3.69
C HIS A 100 10.19 5.77 -5.08
N PRO A 101 9.89 7.09 -5.15
CA PRO A 101 9.82 7.82 -6.43
C PRO A 101 11.06 7.66 -7.32
N ASP A 102 12.25 7.54 -6.73
CA ASP A 102 13.49 7.33 -7.49
C ASP A 102 13.54 5.97 -8.21
N PHE A 103 12.85 4.95 -7.71
CA PHE A 103 12.77 3.65 -8.36
C PHE A 103 12.01 3.72 -9.69
N ILE A 104 10.93 4.47 -9.73
CA ILE A 104 10.05 4.56 -10.90
C ILE A 104 10.48 5.64 -11.91
N ARG A 105 11.43 6.49 -11.54
CA ARG A 105 11.94 7.54 -12.42
C ARG A 105 12.50 6.94 -13.71
N GLY A 106 12.08 7.48 -14.86
CA GLY A 106 12.48 7.01 -16.18
C GLY A 106 11.76 5.75 -16.67
N THR A 107 10.83 5.21 -15.89
CA THR A 107 10.00 4.06 -16.28
C THR A 107 8.65 4.51 -16.81
N SER A 108 7.92 3.59 -17.47
CA SER A 108 6.51 3.79 -17.86
C SER A 108 5.66 4.14 -16.64
N LEU A 109 5.86 3.44 -15.53
CA LEU A 109 5.17 3.70 -14.26
C LEU A 109 5.42 5.13 -13.78
N GLY A 110 6.65 5.61 -13.83
CA GLY A 110 7.00 6.98 -13.41
C GLY A 110 6.28 8.06 -14.20
N ARG A 111 6.09 7.84 -15.50
CA ARG A 111 5.30 8.74 -16.36
C ARG A 111 3.80 8.70 -16.06
N LYS A 112 3.30 7.58 -15.57
CA LYS A 112 1.89 7.27 -15.39
C LYS A 112 1.40 7.48 -13.95
N ILE A 113 2.31 7.62 -12.98
CA ILE A 113 2.00 7.60 -11.54
C ILE A 113 0.93 8.62 -11.13
N ARG A 114 0.92 9.80 -11.74
CA ARG A 114 -0.05 10.86 -11.46
C ARG A 114 -1.46 10.56 -11.95
N LYS A 115 -1.63 9.58 -12.83
CA LYS A 115 -2.94 9.16 -13.33
C LYS A 115 -3.70 8.28 -12.32
N TYR A 116 -3.00 7.71 -11.36
CA TYR A 116 -3.60 6.92 -10.29
C TYR A 116 -4.19 7.85 -9.23
N THR A 117 -5.45 8.24 -9.43
CA THR A 117 -6.15 9.23 -8.61
C THR A 117 -6.33 8.81 -7.16
N PHE A 118 -6.29 7.50 -6.87
CA PHE A 118 -6.41 6.97 -5.53
C PHE A 118 -5.20 7.29 -4.62
N PHE A 119 -4.10 7.80 -5.16
CA PHE A 119 -3.03 8.41 -4.38
C PHE A 119 -3.29 9.88 -4.05
N SER A 120 -4.35 10.48 -4.60
CA SER A 120 -4.73 11.85 -4.31
C SER A 120 -5.26 11.99 -2.88
N TYR A 121 -4.90 13.10 -2.22
CA TYR A 121 -5.38 13.41 -0.87
C TYR A 121 -6.90 13.51 -0.78
N GLU A 122 -7.57 13.94 -1.86
CA GLU A 122 -9.02 14.10 -1.92
C GLU A 122 -9.78 12.78 -2.14
N ALA A 123 -9.11 11.73 -2.60
CA ALA A 123 -9.71 10.44 -2.94
C ALA A 123 -9.37 9.34 -1.92
N ASN A 124 -9.23 9.69 -0.64
CA ASN A 124 -8.80 8.78 0.43
C ASN A 124 -9.87 7.77 0.84
N GLU A 125 -10.23 6.90 -0.05
CA GLU A 125 -11.20 5.86 0.20
C GLU A 125 -10.54 4.49 0.08
N ALA A 126 -10.81 3.61 1.05
CA ALA A 126 -10.31 2.24 0.97
C ALA A 126 -10.99 1.50 -0.19
N LEU A 127 -10.21 0.75 -0.94
CA LEU A 127 -10.71 -0.13 -1.98
C LEU A 127 -11.13 -1.45 -1.36
N HIS A 128 -12.41 -1.79 -1.48
CA HIS A 128 -12.94 -3.09 -1.04
C HIS A 128 -12.87 -4.09 -2.19
N LEU A 129 -12.22 -5.23 -1.95
CA LEU A 129 -11.95 -6.25 -2.96
C LEU A 129 -12.94 -7.43 -2.85
N SER A 130 -13.31 -7.99 -4.01
CA SER A 130 -13.85 -9.34 -4.09
C SER A 130 -12.74 -10.38 -3.89
N GLU A 131 -13.10 -11.63 -3.69
CA GLU A 131 -12.12 -12.73 -3.58
C GLU A 131 -11.25 -12.88 -4.84
N GLU A 132 -11.83 -12.73 -6.02
CA GLU A 132 -11.10 -12.76 -7.29
C GLU A 132 -10.13 -11.58 -7.41
N GLU A 133 -10.57 -10.37 -7.07
CA GLU A 133 -9.76 -9.17 -7.09
C GLU A 133 -8.59 -9.27 -6.08
N ARG A 134 -8.86 -9.81 -4.90
CA ARG A 134 -7.82 -10.10 -3.90
C ARG A 134 -6.74 -11.04 -4.44
N THR A 135 -7.14 -12.11 -5.12
CA THR A 135 -6.21 -13.06 -5.73
C THR A 135 -5.31 -12.38 -6.75
N ILE A 136 -5.86 -11.51 -7.59
CA ILE A 136 -5.08 -10.72 -8.56
C ILE A 136 -4.06 -9.82 -7.87
N VAL A 137 -4.45 -9.10 -6.83
CA VAL A 137 -3.56 -8.23 -6.06
C VAL A 137 -2.42 -9.03 -5.42
N LEU A 138 -2.74 -10.15 -4.78
CA LEU A 138 -1.75 -11.02 -4.16
C LEU A 138 -0.77 -11.62 -5.18
N ASP A 139 -1.23 -11.98 -6.37
CA ASP A 139 -0.37 -12.50 -7.43
C ASP A 139 0.64 -11.46 -7.91
N CYS A 140 0.23 -10.20 -8.06
CA CYS A 140 1.15 -9.11 -8.40
C CYS A 140 2.20 -8.90 -7.30
N LEU A 141 1.78 -8.86 -6.04
CA LEU A 141 2.68 -8.71 -4.89
C LEU A 141 3.67 -9.87 -4.80
N LYS A 142 3.21 -11.09 -5.03
CA LYS A 142 4.06 -12.28 -5.02
C LYS A 142 5.13 -12.24 -6.11
N LYS A 143 4.80 -11.79 -7.31
CA LYS A 143 5.77 -11.64 -8.40
C LYS A 143 6.86 -10.62 -8.06
N ILE A 144 6.48 -9.49 -7.48
CA ILE A 144 7.44 -8.48 -7.01
C ILE A 144 8.34 -9.07 -5.93
N GLU A 145 7.77 -9.76 -4.95
CA GLU A 145 8.52 -10.40 -3.87
C GLU A 145 9.50 -11.44 -4.38
N MET A 146 9.12 -12.23 -5.38
CA MET A 146 10.01 -13.21 -6.02
C MET A 146 11.20 -12.53 -6.69
N GLU A 147 10.99 -11.45 -7.43
CA GLU A 147 12.09 -10.68 -8.05
C GLU A 147 13.05 -10.12 -7.00
N LEU A 148 12.53 -9.64 -5.87
CA LEU A 148 13.35 -9.11 -4.77
C LEU A 148 14.20 -10.19 -4.06
N ARG A 149 13.80 -11.46 -4.16
CA ARG A 149 14.57 -12.59 -3.60
C ARG A 149 15.69 -13.08 -4.52
N HIS A 150 15.60 -12.80 -5.82
CA HIS A 150 16.64 -13.14 -6.77
C HIS A 150 17.82 -12.16 -6.70
N ALA A 151 18.97 -12.60 -7.19
CA ALA A 151 20.08 -11.70 -7.41
C ALA A 151 19.65 -10.59 -8.40
N ILE A 152 19.93 -9.35 -8.06
CA ILE A 152 19.55 -8.21 -8.89
C ILE A 152 20.37 -8.24 -10.19
N ASP A 153 19.67 -8.24 -11.31
CA ASP A 153 20.25 -8.19 -12.64
C ASP A 153 19.68 -7.01 -13.46
N LYS A 154 20.08 -6.89 -14.72
CA LYS A 154 19.64 -5.81 -15.61
C LYS A 154 18.13 -5.82 -15.92
N HIS A 155 17.44 -6.92 -15.67
CA HIS A 155 15.99 -7.08 -15.92
C HIS A 155 15.15 -6.81 -14.68
N SER A 156 15.73 -6.89 -13.48
CA SER A 156 15.02 -6.81 -12.21
C SER A 156 14.20 -5.54 -12.09
N LYS A 157 14.79 -4.37 -12.39
CA LYS A 157 14.09 -3.09 -12.30
C LYS A 157 12.86 -3.05 -13.20
N GLY A 158 12.99 -3.47 -14.45
CA GLY A 158 11.89 -3.49 -15.42
C GLY A 158 10.77 -4.43 -15.00
N LEU A 159 11.10 -5.64 -14.56
CA LEU A 159 10.12 -6.63 -14.11
C LEU A 159 9.36 -6.17 -12.86
N ILE A 160 10.07 -5.62 -11.90
CA ILE A 160 9.44 -5.08 -10.68
C ILE A 160 8.53 -3.90 -11.03
N ALA A 161 9.01 -2.92 -11.79
CA ALA A 161 8.23 -1.74 -12.17
C ALA A 161 6.98 -2.13 -12.99
N THR A 162 7.09 -3.08 -13.90
CA THR A 162 5.95 -3.59 -14.69
C THR A 162 4.90 -4.26 -13.80
N ASN A 163 5.31 -5.06 -12.83
CA ASN A 163 4.38 -5.69 -11.90
C ASN A 163 3.71 -4.68 -10.96
N ILE A 164 4.41 -3.63 -10.53
CA ILE A 164 3.82 -2.52 -9.77
C ILE A 164 2.77 -1.79 -10.64
N GLU A 165 3.12 -1.46 -11.88
CA GLU A 165 2.19 -0.80 -12.81
C GLU A 165 0.95 -1.64 -13.04
N LEU A 166 1.09 -2.95 -13.26
CA LEU A 166 -0.03 -3.86 -13.42
C LEU A 166 -0.93 -3.88 -12.18
N LEU A 167 -0.35 -3.94 -10.98
CA LEU A 167 -1.09 -3.87 -9.73
C LEU A 167 -1.91 -2.59 -9.64
N LEU A 168 -1.30 -1.45 -9.93
CA LEU A 168 -1.97 -0.15 -9.85
C LEU A 168 -3.06 0.01 -10.93
N ASP A 169 -2.84 -0.53 -12.12
CA ASP A 169 -3.86 -0.56 -13.19
C ASP A 169 -5.08 -1.39 -12.76
N TYR A 170 -4.87 -2.53 -12.11
CA TYR A 170 -5.97 -3.32 -11.55
C TYR A 170 -6.70 -2.57 -10.43
N CYS A 171 -5.97 -1.93 -9.53
CA CYS A 171 -6.59 -1.12 -8.47
C CYS A 171 -7.45 0.00 -9.06
N MET A 172 -7.00 0.66 -10.13
CA MET A 172 -7.79 1.68 -10.84
C MET A 172 -9.10 1.09 -11.35
N ARG A 173 -9.05 -0.07 -12.01
CA ARG A 173 -10.26 -0.77 -12.48
C ARG A 173 -11.20 -1.12 -11.33
N PHE A 174 -10.66 -1.60 -10.22
CA PHE A 174 -11.48 -2.01 -9.06
C PHE A 174 -12.12 -0.81 -8.36
N TYR A 175 -11.45 0.32 -8.30
CA TYR A 175 -12.04 1.58 -7.83
C TYR A 175 -13.18 2.05 -8.72
N GLU A 176 -13.03 2.00 -10.04
CA GLU A 176 -14.10 2.34 -10.98
C GLU A 176 -15.31 1.43 -10.79
N ARG A 177 -15.11 0.13 -10.65
CA ARG A 177 -16.17 -0.83 -10.32
C ARG A 177 -16.86 -0.45 -9.00
N GLN A 178 -16.10 -0.11 -7.95
CA GLN A 178 -16.63 0.25 -6.64
C GLN A 178 -17.51 1.51 -6.72
N PHE A 179 -17.12 2.52 -7.45
CA PHE A 179 -17.90 3.75 -7.62
C PHE A 179 -19.20 3.51 -8.40
N VAL A 180 -19.16 2.77 -9.49
CA VAL A 180 -20.35 2.40 -10.28
C VAL A 180 -21.36 1.63 -9.41
N THR A 181 -20.91 0.65 -8.64
CA THR A 181 -21.78 -0.13 -7.75
C THR A 181 -22.47 0.76 -6.72
N ARG A 182 -21.83 1.80 -6.22
CA ARG A 182 -22.42 2.76 -5.27
C ARG A 182 -23.45 3.66 -5.93
N GLU A 183 -23.20 4.12 -7.14
CA GLU A 183 -24.15 4.93 -7.89
C GLU A 183 -25.43 4.13 -8.16
N ASP A 184 -25.31 2.88 -8.58
CA ASP A 184 -26.44 1.99 -8.80
C ASP A 184 -27.29 1.79 -7.52
N LEU A 185 -26.65 1.57 -6.37
CA LEU A 185 -27.32 1.43 -5.09
C LEU A 185 -28.05 2.71 -4.64
N ASN A 186 -27.53 3.88 -5.01
CA ASN A 186 -28.13 5.17 -4.69
C ASN A 186 -29.30 5.51 -5.64
N LEU A 187 -29.35 4.95 -6.83
CA LEU A 187 -30.44 5.12 -7.79
C LEU A 187 -31.67 4.25 -7.46
N ASP A 188 -31.43 3.11 -6.78
CA ASP A 188 -32.50 2.19 -6.35
C ASP A 188 -33.10 2.54 -4.98
N ALA A 189 -32.55 3.54 -4.32
CA ALA A 189 -33.07 4.08 -3.06
C ALA A 189 -33.89 5.34 -3.29
#